data_467ee329deb6cb81883a304d5e875817
#
_entry.id   467ee329deb6cb81883a304d5e875817
#
_cell.length_a   1.000
_cell.length_b   1.000
_cell.length_c   1.000
_cell.angle_alpha   90.00
_cell.angle_beta   90.00
_cell.angle_gamma   90.00
#
_symmetry.space_group_name_H-M   'P 1'
#
loop_
_entity.id
_entity.type
_entity.pdbx_description
1 polymer ?
#
loop_
_entity_poly.entity_id
_entity_poly.type
_entity_poly.pdbx_seq_one_letter_code
_entity_poly.pdbx_strand_id
1 'polypeptide(L)'
;MESLFIWLDSYIPALERCVRAAGDMEKVRANLENLLAAAKYLRGSRTWDQVAARIRISFGRLDFPKKNVDEDAKALIKPVREGFKTELGNRAKVFGRTSAEIAGDFDLCAQAQRGLVKLVRQFSAEYEKLKKQRHILDFSDLD
;
A
#
# COMPACT_ATOMS: atom_id res chain seq x y z
N MET A 1 0.52 7.10 -5.05
CA MET A 1 1.05 7.88 -3.90
C MET A 1 0.03 8.86 -3.35
N GLU A 2 -0.76 9.51 -4.19
CA GLU A 2 -1.77 10.50 -3.78
C GLU A 2 -2.73 9.95 -2.71
N SER A 3 -3.33 8.79 -2.93
CA SER A 3 -4.23 8.14 -1.96
C SER A 3 -3.59 7.87 -0.59
N LEU A 4 -2.29 7.57 -0.56
CA LEU A 4 -1.53 7.42 0.68
C LEU A 4 -1.39 8.77 1.39
N PHE A 5 -1.12 9.83 0.65
CA PHE A 5 -0.92 11.18 1.22
C PHE A 5 -2.22 11.78 1.73
N ILE A 6 -3.33 11.63 1.02
CA ILE A 6 -4.66 12.02 1.47
C ILE A 6 -5.00 11.31 2.79
N TRP A 7 -4.72 10.01 2.87
CA TRP A 7 -4.93 9.26 4.09
C TRP A 7 -4.05 9.75 5.25
N LEU A 8 -2.74 10.01 5.00
CA LEU A 8 -1.85 10.56 6.03
C LEU A 8 -2.33 11.94 6.50
N ASP A 9 -2.78 12.79 5.58
CA ASP A 9 -3.30 14.12 5.90
C ASP A 9 -4.56 14.06 6.80
N SER A 10 -5.34 12.97 6.71
CA SER A 10 -6.48 12.73 7.61
C SER A 10 -6.05 12.20 8.98
N TYR A 11 -5.00 11.37 9.05
CA TYR A 11 -4.55 10.74 10.30
C TYR A 11 -3.59 11.59 11.13
N ILE A 12 -2.75 12.40 10.51
CA ILE A 12 -1.79 13.27 11.22
C ILE A 12 -2.49 14.16 12.26
N PRO A 13 -3.60 14.86 11.95
CA PRO A 13 -4.32 15.63 12.96
C PRO A 13 -4.91 14.77 14.10
N ALA A 14 -5.31 13.54 13.80
CA ALA A 14 -5.80 12.61 14.81
C ALA A 14 -4.68 12.17 15.78
N LEU A 15 -3.48 11.87 15.23
CA LEU A 15 -2.31 11.57 16.05
C LEU A 15 -1.86 12.78 16.89
N GLU A 16 -1.93 13.99 16.36
CA GLU A 16 -1.65 15.22 17.12
C GLU A 16 -2.62 15.41 18.28
N ARG A 17 -3.91 15.10 18.10
CA ARG A 17 -4.89 15.09 19.21
C ARG A 17 -4.52 14.04 20.25
N CYS A 18 -4.10 12.85 19.84
CA CYS A 18 -3.65 11.81 20.77
C CYS A 18 -2.42 12.23 21.59
N VAL A 19 -1.45 12.91 20.95
CA VAL A 19 -0.27 13.46 21.66
C VAL A 19 -0.70 14.47 22.73
N ARG A 20 -1.62 15.38 22.40
CA ARG A 20 -2.16 16.34 23.38
C ARG A 20 -2.93 15.65 24.50
N ALA A 21 -3.76 14.66 24.18
CA ALA A 21 -4.53 13.90 25.16
C ALA A 21 -3.65 13.06 26.09
N ALA A 22 -2.45 12.68 25.66
CA ALA A 22 -1.52 11.92 26.50
C ALA A 22 -1.04 12.71 27.74
N GLY A 23 -1.11 14.06 27.73
CA GLY A 23 -0.84 14.90 28.89
C GLY A 23 0.47 14.54 29.59
N ASP A 24 0.39 14.21 30.89
CA ASP A 24 1.54 13.86 31.73
C ASP A 24 1.98 12.39 31.60
N MET A 25 1.33 11.59 30.74
CA MET A 25 1.72 10.20 30.49
C MET A 25 2.97 10.13 29.59
N GLU A 26 4.13 10.47 30.10
CA GLU A 26 5.39 10.66 29.35
C GLU A 26 5.71 9.52 28.37
N LYS A 27 5.59 8.25 28.80
CA LYS A 27 5.90 7.10 27.93
C LYS A 27 4.92 6.96 26.77
N VAL A 28 3.65 7.23 27.02
CA VAL A 28 2.59 7.22 26.01
C VAL A 28 2.80 8.37 25.04
N ARG A 29 3.06 9.57 25.56
CA ARG A 29 3.32 10.77 24.76
C ARG A 29 4.54 10.58 23.87
N ALA A 30 5.67 10.14 24.41
CA ALA A 30 6.88 9.88 23.63
C ALA A 30 6.67 8.85 22.50
N ASN A 31 5.90 7.78 22.77
CA ASN A 31 5.53 6.80 21.74
C ASN A 31 4.71 7.43 20.62
N LEU A 32 3.74 8.27 20.95
CA LEU A 32 2.88 8.96 19.99
C LEU A 32 3.63 10.05 19.21
N GLU A 33 4.53 10.79 19.85
CA GLU A 33 5.40 11.78 19.19
C GLU A 33 6.32 11.12 18.15
N ASN A 34 6.92 9.99 18.49
CA ASN A 34 7.73 9.20 17.56
C ASN A 34 6.89 8.70 16.37
N LEU A 35 5.67 8.25 16.64
CA LEU A 35 4.75 7.79 15.60
C LEU A 35 4.33 8.95 14.69
N LEU A 36 4.01 10.10 15.26
CA LEU A 36 3.64 11.32 14.55
C LEU A 36 4.81 11.82 13.67
N ALA A 37 6.03 11.83 14.22
CA ALA A 37 7.24 12.22 13.48
C ALA A 37 7.46 11.27 12.28
N ALA A 38 7.32 9.96 12.48
CA ALA A 38 7.44 8.97 11.40
C ALA A 38 6.35 9.14 10.33
N ALA A 39 5.10 9.44 10.73
CA ALA A 39 4.01 9.71 9.79
C ALA A 39 4.28 10.99 8.96
N LYS A 40 4.74 12.06 9.60
CA LYS A 40 5.13 13.31 8.92
C LYS A 40 6.33 13.09 7.98
N TYR A 41 7.31 12.29 8.40
CA TYR A 41 8.46 11.94 7.57
C TYR A 41 8.04 11.12 6.33
N LEU A 42 7.14 10.16 6.49
CA LEU A 42 6.55 9.41 5.37
C LEU A 42 5.77 10.35 4.44
N ARG A 43 4.96 11.26 4.99
CA ARG A 43 4.20 12.26 4.21
C ARG A 43 5.10 13.17 3.37
N GLY A 44 6.29 13.49 3.85
CA GLY A 44 7.29 14.28 3.15
C GLY A 44 8.01 13.57 2.00
N SER A 45 7.62 12.34 1.65
CA SER A 45 8.21 11.58 0.54
C SER A 45 7.81 12.19 -0.81
N ARG A 46 8.76 12.25 -1.75
CA ARG A 46 8.55 12.80 -3.09
C ARG A 46 8.61 11.73 -4.19
N THR A 47 9.23 10.60 -3.90
CA THR A 47 9.39 9.49 -4.85
C THR A 47 8.80 8.21 -4.28
N TRP A 48 8.46 7.26 -5.18
CA TRP A 48 8.00 5.93 -4.80
C TRP A 48 8.99 5.22 -3.86
N ASP A 49 10.28 5.26 -4.18
CA ASP A 49 11.31 4.57 -3.40
C ASP A 49 11.50 5.18 -2.01
N GLN A 50 11.31 6.50 -1.86
CA GLN A 50 11.26 7.13 -0.54
C GLN A 50 10.05 6.63 0.28
N VAL A 51 8.89 6.46 -0.36
CA VAL A 51 7.71 5.87 0.31
C VAL A 51 8.01 4.44 0.71
N ALA A 52 8.54 3.61 -0.19
CA ALA A 52 8.87 2.22 0.08
C ALA A 52 9.83 2.06 1.27
N ALA A 53 10.83 2.94 1.36
CA ALA A 53 11.80 2.94 2.46
C ALA A 53 11.21 3.39 3.80
N ARG A 54 10.22 4.31 3.79
CA ARG A 54 9.70 4.98 4.99
C ARG A 54 8.39 4.39 5.52
N ILE A 55 7.67 3.60 4.71
CA ILE A 55 6.33 3.11 5.07
C ILE A 55 6.34 2.07 6.18
N ARG A 56 7.48 1.41 6.41
CA ARG A 56 7.66 0.41 7.48
C ARG A 56 7.95 1.10 8.82
N ILE A 57 6.93 1.72 9.39
CA ILE A 57 7.01 2.40 10.69
C ILE A 57 6.98 1.36 11.81
N SER A 58 7.93 1.46 12.74
CA SER A 58 7.94 0.63 13.94
C SER A 58 6.97 1.18 14.98
N PHE A 59 6.08 0.34 15.48
CA PHE A 59 5.15 0.65 16.55
C PHE A 59 5.73 0.12 17.87
N GLY A 60 6.31 0.98 18.67
CA GLY A 60 6.73 0.62 20.03
C GLY A 60 5.55 0.18 20.89
N ARG A 61 5.83 -0.41 22.06
CA ARG A 61 4.79 -0.76 23.02
C ARG A 61 4.12 0.49 23.60
N LEU A 62 2.80 0.44 23.71
CA LEU A 62 2.01 1.51 24.31
C LEU A 62 1.77 1.16 25.78
N ASP A 63 2.61 1.72 26.67
CA ASP A 63 2.56 1.44 28.10
C ASP A 63 1.84 2.55 28.85
N PHE A 64 0.57 2.32 29.18
CA PHE A 64 -0.18 3.22 30.05
C PHE A 64 0.26 3.03 31.53
N PRO A 65 0.31 4.10 32.32
CA PRO A 65 0.60 3.99 33.75
C PRO A 65 -0.45 3.11 34.44
N LYS A 66 -0.04 2.39 35.51
CA LYS A 66 -0.96 1.52 36.26
C LYS A 66 -1.87 2.28 37.21
N LYS A 67 -1.49 3.50 37.61
CA LYS A 67 -2.25 4.39 38.53
C LYS A 67 -2.48 5.72 37.84
N ASN A 68 -3.62 6.35 38.15
CA ASN A 68 -4.00 7.67 37.61
C ASN A 68 -4.02 7.73 36.08
N VAL A 69 -4.56 6.68 35.44
CA VAL A 69 -4.77 6.68 33.99
C VAL A 69 -5.97 7.56 33.68
N ASP A 70 -5.79 8.48 32.76
CA ASP A 70 -6.91 9.17 32.13
C ASP A 70 -7.59 8.18 31.16
N GLU A 71 -8.72 7.63 31.59
CA GLU A 71 -9.47 6.63 30.80
C GLU A 71 -10.06 7.24 29.53
N ASP A 72 -10.40 8.53 29.52
CA ASP A 72 -10.89 9.23 28.32
C ASP A 72 -9.76 9.38 27.29
N ALA A 73 -8.58 9.79 27.74
CA ALA A 73 -7.39 9.84 26.91
C ALA A 73 -7.04 8.45 26.34
N LYS A 74 -7.09 7.42 27.16
CA LYS A 74 -6.82 6.04 26.73
C LYS A 74 -7.87 5.52 25.74
N ALA A 75 -9.15 5.85 25.94
CA ALA A 75 -10.23 5.51 25.02
C ALA A 75 -10.09 6.20 23.66
N LEU A 76 -9.53 7.41 23.63
CA LEU A 76 -9.20 8.13 22.39
C LEU A 76 -7.96 7.54 21.70
N ILE A 77 -6.87 7.32 22.43
CA ILE A 77 -5.54 6.99 21.90
C ILE A 77 -5.52 5.59 21.28
N LYS A 78 -6.07 4.58 21.99
CA LYS A 78 -6.01 3.18 21.52
C LYS A 78 -6.61 2.96 20.14
N PRO A 79 -7.88 3.35 19.87
CA PRO A 79 -8.50 3.14 18.57
C PRO A 79 -7.76 3.86 17.43
N VAL A 80 -7.35 5.11 17.66
CA VAL A 80 -6.64 5.90 16.64
C VAL A 80 -5.30 5.23 16.28
N ARG A 81 -4.55 4.82 17.29
CA ARG A 81 -3.24 4.17 17.06
C ARG A 81 -3.37 2.81 16.37
N GLU A 82 -4.30 1.97 16.83
CA GLU A 82 -4.50 0.64 16.23
C GLU A 82 -5.09 0.74 14.81
N GLY A 83 -5.99 1.70 14.58
CA GLY A 83 -6.49 2.02 13.25
C GLY A 83 -5.36 2.46 12.32
N PHE A 84 -4.51 3.38 12.77
CA PHE A 84 -3.34 3.81 12.00
C PHE A 84 -2.41 2.64 11.67
N LYS A 85 -2.11 1.78 12.63
CA LYS A 85 -1.26 0.60 12.47
C LYS A 85 -1.83 -0.37 11.43
N THR A 86 -3.12 -0.70 11.54
CA THR A 86 -3.80 -1.62 10.63
C THR A 86 -3.82 -1.07 9.21
N GLU A 87 -4.23 0.18 9.05
CA GLU A 87 -4.33 0.85 7.77
C GLU A 87 -2.96 1.05 7.11
N LEU A 88 -1.94 1.42 7.89
CA LEU A 88 -0.57 1.52 7.40
C LEU A 88 -0.06 0.15 6.92
N GLY A 89 -0.35 -0.91 7.68
CA GLY A 89 0.02 -2.29 7.31
C GLY A 89 -0.60 -2.73 5.98
N ASN A 90 -1.85 -2.35 5.72
CA ASN A 90 -2.50 -2.63 4.44
C ASN A 90 -1.85 -1.84 3.29
N ARG A 91 -1.52 -0.57 3.50
CA ARG A 91 -0.84 0.26 2.50
C ARG A 91 0.60 -0.18 2.24
N ALA A 92 1.30 -0.68 3.26
CA ALA A 92 2.66 -1.20 3.13
C ALA A 92 2.73 -2.41 2.18
N LYS A 93 1.65 -3.20 2.02
CA LYS A 93 1.58 -4.29 1.03
C LYS A 93 1.68 -3.76 -0.41
N VAL A 94 1.17 -2.56 -0.67
CA VAL A 94 1.20 -1.93 -2.00
C VAL A 94 2.46 -1.10 -2.19
N PHE A 95 2.82 -0.29 -1.19
CA PHE A 95 3.89 0.71 -1.30
C PHE A 95 5.24 0.24 -0.74
N GLY A 96 5.33 -0.97 -0.21
CA GLY A 96 6.54 -1.48 0.45
C GLY A 96 7.58 -2.09 -0.48
N ARG A 97 7.40 -1.98 -1.81
CA ARG A 97 8.33 -2.46 -2.84
C ARG A 97 8.96 -1.29 -3.59
N THR A 98 10.22 -1.42 -3.94
CA THR A 98 10.94 -0.42 -4.74
C THR A 98 10.48 -0.38 -6.19
N SER A 99 10.73 0.73 -6.88
CA SER A 99 10.44 0.87 -8.31
C SER A 99 11.20 -0.17 -9.15
N ALA A 100 12.43 -0.51 -8.75
CA ALA A 100 13.24 -1.52 -9.43
C ALA A 100 12.65 -2.94 -9.29
N GLU A 101 12.16 -3.31 -8.10
CA GLU A 101 11.50 -4.61 -7.89
C GLU A 101 10.21 -4.72 -8.71
N ILE A 102 9.44 -3.63 -8.80
CA ILE A 102 8.21 -3.59 -9.60
C ILE A 102 8.54 -3.69 -11.09
N ALA A 103 9.55 -2.94 -11.57
CA ALA A 103 10.01 -3.01 -12.96
C ALA A 103 10.46 -4.42 -13.36
N GLY A 104 11.19 -5.10 -12.46
CA GLY A 104 11.60 -6.49 -12.69
C GLY A 104 10.42 -7.46 -12.89
N ASP A 105 9.34 -7.30 -12.09
CA ASP A 105 8.13 -8.09 -12.27
C ASP A 105 7.44 -7.81 -13.63
N PHE A 106 7.40 -6.53 -14.04
CA PHE A 106 6.86 -6.17 -15.35
C PHE A 106 7.66 -6.80 -16.49
N ASP A 107 8.99 -6.83 -16.40
CA ASP A 107 9.84 -7.45 -17.41
C ASP A 107 9.58 -8.96 -17.54
N LEU A 108 9.41 -9.66 -16.40
CA LEU A 108 9.03 -11.07 -16.39
C LEU A 108 7.65 -11.29 -17.02
N CYS A 109 6.66 -10.49 -16.65
CA CYS A 109 5.31 -10.55 -17.21
C CYS A 109 5.31 -10.23 -18.72
N ALA A 110 6.12 -9.25 -19.16
CA ALA A 110 6.21 -8.87 -20.56
C ALA A 110 6.74 -10.01 -21.44
N GLN A 111 7.69 -10.81 -20.96
CA GLN A 111 8.18 -11.98 -21.67
C GLN A 111 7.09 -13.05 -21.87
N ALA A 112 6.33 -13.35 -20.79
CA ALA A 112 5.23 -14.29 -20.85
C ALA A 112 4.11 -13.80 -21.80
N GLN A 113 3.76 -12.52 -21.74
CA GLN A 113 2.77 -11.91 -22.63
C GLN A 113 3.18 -11.95 -24.10
N ARG A 114 4.45 -11.64 -24.39
CA ARG A 114 4.97 -11.75 -25.77
C ARG A 114 4.89 -13.19 -26.29
N GLY A 115 5.21 -14.17 -25.43
CA GLY A 115 5.06 -15.61 -25.77
C GLY A 115 3.61 -15.96 -26.08
N LEU A 116 2.66 -15.53 -25.25
CA LEU A 116 1.23 -15.76 -25.46
C LEU A 116 0.72 -15.11 -26.76
N VAL A 117 1.07 -13.85 -27.00
CA VAL A 117 0.69 -13.14 -28.24
C VAL A 117 1.24 -13.85 -29.47
N LYS A 118 2.49 -14.32 -29.42
CA LYS A 118 3.09 -15.10 -30.53
C LYS A 118 2.32 -16.39 -30.75
N LEU A 119 1.98 -17.11 -29.69
CA LEU A 119 1.20 -18.38 -29.78
C LEU A 119 -0.17 -18.12 -30.40
N VAL A 120 -0.89 -17.11 -29.94
CA VAL A 120 -2.22 -16.75 -30.47
C VAL A 120 -2.13 -16.41 -31.97
N ARG A 121 -1.14 -15.60 -32.37
CA ARG A 121 -0.94 -15.25 -33.79
C ARG A 121 -0.61 -16.46 -34.65
N GLN A 122 0.21 -17.37 -34.16
CA GLN A 122 0.53 -18.62 -34.88
C GLN A 122 -0.72 -19.52 -34.99
N PHE A 123 -1.47 -19.68 -33.92
CA PHE A 123 -2.72 -20.42 -33.93
C PHE A 123 -3.72 -19.83 -34.92
N SER A 124 -3.94 -18.53 -34.90
CA SER A 124 -4.85 -17.86 -35.83
C SER A 124 -4.43 -18.08 -37.29
N ALA A 125 -3.13 -17.95 -37.60
CA ALA A 125 -2.63 -18.18 -38.93
C ALA A 125 -2.83 -19.62 -39.43
N GLU A 126 -2.54 -20.63 -38.59
CA GLU A 126 -2.78 -22.03 -38.94
C GLU A 126 -4.27 -22.36 -39.01
N TYR A 127 -5.09 -21.77 -38.16
CA TYR A 127 -6.54 -21.93 -38.18
C TYR A 127 -7.14 -21.39 -39.49
N GLU A 128 -6.78 -20.19 -39.90
CA GLU A 128 -7.17 -19.61 -41.19
C GLU A 128 -6.74 -20.45 -42.39
N LYS A 129 -5.52 -20.99 -42.37
CA LYS A 129 -5.03 -21.88 -43.38
C LYS A 129 -5.86 -23.18 -43.48
N LEU A 130 -6.18 -23.77 -42.35
CA LEU A 130 -7.02 -24.96 -42.26
C LEU A 130 -8.48 -24.71 -42.74
N LYS A 131 -9.06 -23.55 -42.40
CA LYS A 131 -10.38 -23.15 -42.93
C LYS A 131 -10.37 -23.08 -44.44
N LYS A 132 -9.38 -22.41 -45.02
CA LYS A 132 -9.23 -22.31 -46.49
C LYS A 132 -9.06 -23.66 -47.15
N GLN A 133 -8.25 -24.56 -46.58
CA GLN A 133 -8.04 -25.91 -47.09
C GLN A 133 -9.29 -26.79 -47.07
N ARG A 134 -10.13 -26.59 -46.03
CA ARG A 134 -11.36 -27.38 -45.83
C ARG A 134 -12.62 -26.71 -46.40
N HIS A 135 -12.48 -25.51 -47.00
CA HIS A 135 -13.60 -24.70 -47.50
C HIS A 135 -14.70 -24.46 -46.43
N ILE A 136 -14.29 -24.21 -45.16
CA ILE A 136 -15.18 -24.00 -44.06
C ILE A 136 -15.13 -22.48 -43.69
N LEU A 137 -16.33 -21.91 -43.44
CA LEU A 137 -16.49 -20.57 -42.89
C LEU A 137 -17.00 -20.70 -41.44
N ASP A 138 -16.57 -19.81 -40.56
CA ASP A 138 -17.14 -19.67 -39.24
C ASP A 138 -17.93 -18.34 -39.13
N PHE A 139 -18.56 -18.12 -37.97
CA PHE A 139 -19.39 -16.92 -37.76
C PHE A 139 -18.62 -15.60 -37.86
N SER A 140 -17.32 -15.60 -37.59
CA SER A 140 -16.48 -14.39 -37.71
C SER A 140 -16.08 -14.06 -39.15
N ASP A 141 -16.35 -14.95 -40.09
CA ASP A 141 -16.11 -14.71 -41.52
C ASP A 141 -17.34 -14.09 -42.21
N LEU A 142 -18.44 -13.91 -41.48
CA LEU A 142 -19.73 -13.43 -42.06
C LEU A 142 -19.97 -11.95 -41.82
N ASP A 143 -19.07 -11.24 -41.12
CA ASP A 143 -19.03 -9.80 -40.94
C ASP A 143 -18.08 -9.18 -41.97
#